data_277c54a39e68b8f77b8ddd9905c00680
#
_entry.id   277c54a39e68b8f77b8ddd9905c00680
#
_cell.length_a   1.000
_cell.length_b   1.000
_cell.length_c   1.000
_cell.angle_alpha   90.00
_cell.angle_beta   90.00
_cell.angle_gamma   90.00
#
_symmetry.space_group_name_H-M   'P 1'
#
loop_
_entity.id
_entity.type
_entity.pdbx_description
1 polymer ?
#
loop_
_entity_poly.entity_id
_entity_poly.type
_entity_poly.pdbx_seq_one_letter_code
_entity_poly.pdbx_strand_id
1 'polypeptide(L)'
;MYIIGSRLAKLLYARVVGLTWDIVFFMTAAHFAVSWALIDSAGGEKVSSGDIFWYFYITTATTVGYGDYSPTTEAGRLITVLWIMPGGIALFTTVIAKVIQFISNRWRKGMRGLASYENLSDHIVILGWHGARTQRMVDHIRGDSSERNREIVLCAAENIENPIPDQVRFVRVAALNSPDLLRRAAITNAKYVIVLGNDDNETLSAALGAAAVNGDAHLVVYFDQRSFADLLRAHCPRAECNVSLSIEMMVRSAQDPGSSRVQRQLLSTLEGPTQFSLKVPDDAGKVNYGVLFSALKTKHNATLFGVAESTLGDDLILNAPTDHRIDPGKILYFMAARRIKAVEIDWPALSAEQTEFERTEAT
;
A
#
# COMPACT_ATOMS: atom_id res chain seq x y z
N MET A 1 38.05 -25.28 20.86
CA MET A 1 37.38 -24.30 21.75
C MET A 1 36.26 -23.53 21.05
N TYR A 2 36.33 -23.18 19.76
CA TYR A 2 35.31 -22.46 19.00
C TYR A 2 33.97 -23.20 18.82
N ILE A 3 34.00 -24.55 18.71
CA ILE A 3 32.81 -25.39 18.45
C ILE A 3 31.92 -25.53 19.69
N ILE A 4 32.51 -25.57 20.89
CA ILE A 4 31.76 -25.71 22.15
C ILE A 4 31.03 -24.39 22.49
N GLY A 5 31.68 -23.26 22.29
CA GLY A 5 31.09 -21.93 22.49
C GLY A 5 29.87 -21.65 21.59
N SER A 6 29.95 -22.09 20.32
CA SER A 6 28.85 -21.92 19.37
C SER A 6 27.64 -22.82 19.68
N ARG A 7 27.84 -24.01 20.24
CA ARG A 7 26.75 -24.91 20.68
C ARG A 7 26.08 -24.38 21.95
N LEU A 8 26.88 -23.91 22.92
CA LEU A 8 26.35 -23.34 24.16
C LEU A 8 25.53 -22.05 23.88
N ALA A 9 26.07 -21.16 23.03
CA ALA A 9 25.37 -19.97 22.60
C ALA A 9 24.03 -20.29 21.88
N LYS A 10 24.02 -21.30 21.02
CA LYS A 10 22.78 -21.77 20.36
C LYS A 10 21.77 -22.35 21.33
N LEU A 11 22.24 -23.12 22.34
CA LEU A 11 21.36 -23.71 23.37
C LEU A 11 20.76 -22.62 24.30
N LEU A 12 21.57 -21.65 24.71
CA LEU A 12 21.13 -20.51 25.51
C LEU A 12 20.16 -19.66 24.71
N TYR A 13 20.46 -19.36 23.45
CA TYR A 13 19.57 -18.63 22.57
C TYR A 13 18.23 -19.37 22.37
N ALA A 14 18.26 -20.67 22.13
CA ALA A 14 17.04 -21.47 21.97
C ALA A 14 16.17 -21.48 23.24
N ARG A 15 16.79 -21.53 24.44
CA ARG A 15 16.05 -21.44 25.72
C ARG A 15 15.46 -20.06 25.96
N VAL A 16 16.21 -18.99 25.71
CA VAL A 16 15.73 -17.61 25.87
C VAL A 16 14.59 -17.31 24.89
N VAL A 17 14.72 -17.79 23.64
CA VAL A 17 13.67 -17.64 22.61
C VAL A 17 12.39 -18.39 22.99
N GLY A 18 12.49 -19.52 23.68
CA GLY A 18 11.35 -20.33 24.13
C GLY A 18 10.60 -19.79 25.36
N LEU A 19 11.15 -18.80 26.09
CA LEU A 19 10.47 -18.19 27.24
C LEU A 19 9.21 -17.44 26.78
N THR A 20 8.12 -17.54 27.53
CA THR A 20 6.94 -16.67 27.32
C THR A 20 7.17 -15.29 27.92
N TRP A 21 6.40 -14.29 27.49
CA TRP A 21 6.47 -12.94 28.06
C TRP A 21 6.16 -12.92 29.55
N ASP A 22 5.20 -13.77 29.97
CA ASP A 22 4.81 -13.90 31.37
C ASP A 22 5.97 -14.36 32.24
N ILE A 23 6.75 -15.39 31.79
CA ILE A 23 7.92 -15.87 32.49
C ILE A 23 8.98 -14.77 32.63
N VAL A 24 9.26 -14.03 31.54
CA VAL A 24 10.25 -12.94 31.58
C VAL A 24 9.80 -11.84 32.54
N PHE A 25 8.50 -11.48 32.53
CA PHE A 25 7.94 -10.51 33.46
C PHE A 25 8.08 -10.98 34.92
N PHE A 26 7.68 -12.21 35.23
CA PHE A 26 7.77 -12.75 36.60
C PHE A 26 9.23 -12.86 37.08
N MET A 27 10.16 -13.28 36.21
CA MET A 27 11.58 -13.33 36.55
C MET A 27 12.14 -11.95 36.85
N THR A 28 11.79 -10.94 36.04
CA THR A 28 12.21 -9.54 36.25
C THR A 28 11.63 -8.98 37.54
N ALA A 29 10.34 -9.19 37.80
CA ALA A 29 9.68 -8.74 39.01
C ALA A 29 10.25 -9.41 40.25
N ALA A 30 10.49 -10.72 40.19
CA ALA A 30 11.09 -11.48 41.31
C ALA A 30 12.52 -11.01 41.61
N HIS A 31 13.35 -10.85 40.56
CA HIS A 31 14.72 -10.36 40.70
C HIS A 31 14.73 -8.91 41.27
N PHE A 32 13.83 -8.04 40.82
CA PHE A 32 13.65 -6.71 41.36
C PHE A 32 13.29 -6.72 42.84
N ALA A 33 12.30 -7.53 43.21
CA ALA A 33 11.85 -7.61 44.62
C ALA A 33 12.92 -8.19 45.55
N VAL A 34 13.63 -9.26 45.11
CA VAL A 34 14.74 -9.84 45.86
C VAL A 34 15.91 -8.83 45.96
N SER A 35 16.22 -8.11 44.90
CA SER A 35 17.27 -7.09 44.89
C SER A 35 16.94 -5.95 45.89
N TRP A 36 15.69 -5.52 45.93
CA TRP A 36 15.23 -4.54 46.89
C TRP A 36 15.41 -5.02 48.33
N ALA A 37 14.92 -6.23 48.63
CA ALA A 37 15.02 -6.81 49.96
C ALA A 37 16.47 -7.01 50.45
N LEU A 38 17.35 -7.41 49.53
CA LEU A 38 18.80 -7.58 49.82
C LEU A 38 19.48 -6.23 50.12
N ILE A 39 19.21 -5.19 49.34
CA ILE A 39 19.78 -3.84 49.60
C ILE A 39 19.21 -3.26 50.91
N ASP A 40 17.92 -3.42 51.15
CA ASP A 40 17.29 -2.96 52.40
C ASP A 40 17.91 -3.63 53.64
N SER A 41 18.14 -4.96 53.56
CA SER A 41 18.78 -5.73 54.63
C SER A 41 20.25 -5.36 54.85
N ALA A 42 20.91 -4.76 53.89
CA ALA A 42 22.34 -4.42 53.98
C ALA A 42 22.64 -3.13 54.76
N GLY A 43 21.66 -2.55 55.45
CA GLY A 43 21.87 -1.46 56.41
C GLY A 43 21.00 -0.21 56.22
N GLY A 44 19.80 -0.34 55.63
CA GLY A 44 18.85 0.78 55.53
C GLY A 44 19.37 1.96 54.72
N GLU A 45 20.01 1.65 53.60
CA GLU A 45 20.62 2.65 52.74
C GLU A 45 19.58 3.56 52.05
N LYS A 46 19.93 4.80 51.78
CA LYS A 46 19.09 5.75 51.07
C LYS A 46 18.61 5.18 49.73
N VAL A 47 19.39 4.27 49.12
CA VAL A 47 19.07 3.60 47.84
C VAL A 47 17.91 2.61 47.99
N SER A 48 17.58 2.08 49.19
CA SER A 48 16.46 1.18 49.39
C SER A 48 15.11 1.87 49.51
N SER A 49 15.08 3.21 49.57
CA SER A 49 13.80 3.94 49.55
C SER A 49 13.07 3.70 48.21
N GLY A 50 11.73 3.48 48.31
CA GLY A 50 10.94 3.02 47.15
C GLY A 50 10.94 3.98 45.95
N ASP A 51 11.15 5.28 46.17
CA ASP A 51 11.27 6.31 45.16
C ASP A 51 12.63 6.31 44.43
N ILE A 52 13.67 5.78 45.05
CA ILE A 52 15.06 5.76 44.49
C ILE A 52 15.42 4.39 43.93
N PHE A 53 15.00 3.29 44.63
CA PHE A 53 15.44 1.95 44.27
C PHE A 53 15.11 1.53 42.85
N TRP A 54 13.87 1.82 42.36
CA TRP A 54 13.49 1.47 40.99
C TRP A 54 14.39 2.16 39.94
N TYR A 55 14.76 3.40 40.19
CA TYR A 55 15.65 4.17 39.32
C TYR A 55 17.06 3.58 39.34
N PHE A 56 17.63 3.35 40.53
CA PHE A 56 18.93 2.71 40.68
C PHE A 56 18.98 1.33 40.03
N TYR A 57 17.95 0.49 40.25
CA TYR A 57 17.90 -0.83 39.67
C TYR A 57 17.83 -0.78 38.14
N ILE A 58 16.97 0.05 37.55
CA ILE A 58 16.85 0.15 36.12
C ILE A 58 18.15 0.69 35.50
N THR A 59 18.72 1.78 36.01
CA THR A 59 19.95 2.36 35.47
C THR A 59 21.13 1.40 35.55
N THR A 60 21.20 0.59 36.61
CA THR A 60 22.23 -0.44 36.80
C THR A 60 22.00 -1.65 35.87
N ALA A 61 20.79 -2.17 35.81
CA ALA A 61 20.44 -3.31 34.96
C ALA A 61 20.54 -3.00 33.47
N THR A 62 20.24 -1.76 33.07
CA THR A 62 20.41 -1.29 31.67
C THR A 62 21.82 -0.83 31.34
N THR A 63 22.77 -0.93 32.28
CA THR A 63 24.18 -0.51 32.15
C THR A 63 24.38 1.00 31.90
N VAL A 64 23.38 1.83 32.16
CA VAL A 64 23.50 3.30 32.06
C VAL A 64 24.35 3.87 33.19
N GLY A 65 24.03 3.53 34.47
CA GLY A 65 24.84 3.79 35.65
C GLY A 65 25.25 5.23 35.83
N TYR A 66 24.33 6.17 35.98
CA TYR A 66 24.69 7.60 36.20
C TYR A 66 25.54 7.83 37.45
N GLY A 67 25.50 6.93 38.44
CA GLY A 67 26.33 7.03 39.65
C GLY A 67 25.83 8.04 40.69
N ASP A 68 24.70 8.66 40.48
CA ASP A 68 24.04 9.61 41.38
C ASP A 68 23.44 8.93 42.62
N TYR A 69 23.03 7.67 42.46
CA TYR A 69 22.58 6.78 43.53
C TYR A 69 23.37 5.47 43.48
N SER A 70 24.08 5.14 44.56
CA SER A 70 24.80 3.90 44.69
C SER A 70 24.88 3.46 46.15
N PRO A 71 24.97 2.15 46.48
CA PRO A 71 25.18 1.67 47.83
C PRO A 71 26.45 2.19 48.45
N THR A 72 26.38 2.64 49.69
CA THR A 72 27.50 3.20 50.46
C THR A 72 28.15 2.15 51.33
N THR A 73 27.38 1.13 51.78
CA THR A 73 27.90 0.05 52.61
C THR A 73 28.67 -1.00 51.78
N GLU A 74 29.62 -1.69 52.41
CA GLU A 74 30.38 -2.76 51.78
C GLU A 74 29.46 -3.93 51.32
N ALA A 75 28.50 -4.29 52.20
CA ALA A 75 27.52 -5.33 51.90
C ALA A 75 26.63 -4.94 50.68
N GLY A 76 26.11 -3.71 50.61
CA GLY A 76 25.30 -3.21 49.51
C GLY A 76 26.10 -3.20 48.19
N ARG A 77 27.36 -2.85 48.20
CA ARG A 77 28.24 -2.92 47.00
C ARG A 77 28.46 -4.35 46.55
N LEU A 78 28.69 -5.29 47.44
CA LEU A 78 28.82 -6.72 47.11
C LEU A 78 27.54 -7.29 46.48
N ILE A 79 26.38 -6.98 47.07
CA ILE A 79 25.08 -7.39 46.51
C ILE A 79 24.91 -6.82 45.12
N THR A 80 25.26 -5.56 44.91
CA THR A 80 25.15 -4.93 43.58
C THR A 80 26.02 -5.63 42.56
N VAL A 81 27.29 -5.93 42.87
CA VAL A 81 28.24 -6.55 41.95
C VAL A 81 27.92 -8.01 41.69
N LEU A 82 27.55 -8.77 42.72
CA LEU A 82 27.42 -10.24 42.61
C LEU A 82 25.99 -10.68 42.24
N TRP A 83 24.98 -9.89 42.52
CA TRP A 83 23.57 -10.24 42.29
C TRP A 83 22.88 -9.27 41.30
N ILE A 84 22.83 -7.96 41.59
CA ILE A 84 22.04 -7.01 40.80
C ILE A 84 22.62 -6.85 39.39
N MET A 85 23.89 -6.63 39.24
CA MET A 85 24.51 -6.43 37.92
C MET A 85 24.40 -7.69 37.04
N PRO A 86 24.83 -8.88 37.44
CA PRO A 86 24.76 -10.05 36.57
C PRO A 86 23.32 -10.44 36.23
N GLY A 87 22.43 -10.45 37.24
CA GLY A 87 21.02 -10.79 37.06
C GLY A 87 20.26 -9.75 36.26
N GLY A 88 20.45 -8.47 36.56
CA GLY A 88 19.83 -7.36 35.86
C GLY A 88 20.23 -7.29 34.40
N ILE A 89 21.54 -7.42 34.09
CA ILE A 89 22.05 -7.45 32.71
C ILE A 89 21.48 -8.64 31.94
N ALA A 90 21.46 -9.85 32.56
CA ALA A 90 20.90 -11.03 31.91
C ALA A 90 19.41 -10.88 31.58
N LEU A 91 18.62 -10.33 32.52
CA LEU A 91 17.20 -10.07 32.28
C LEU A 91 16.97 -8.98 31.25
N PHE A 92 17.68 -7.86 31.32
CA PHE A 92 17.60 -6.79 30.35
C PHE A 92 17.93 -7.24 28.93
N THR A 93 19.03 -8.00 28.78
CA THR A 93 19.43 -8.61 27.50
C THR A 93 18.35 -9.57 26.97
N THR A 94 17.71 -10.33 27.87
CA THR A 94 16.60 -11.21 27.50
C THR A 94 15.38 -10.42 26.99
N VAL A 95 15.02 -9.33 27.65
CA VAL A 95 13.92 -8.45 27.19
C VAL A 95 14.23 -7.87 25.81
N ILE A 96 15.43 -7.32 25.60
CA ILE A 96 15.85 -6.79 24.29
C ILE A 96 15.77 -7.89 23.22
N ALA A 97 16.31 -9.08 23.49
CA ALA A 97 16.26 -10.19 22.54
C ALA A 97 14.82 -10.57 22.16
N LYS A 98 13.89 -10.55 23.12
CA LYS A 98 12.47 -10.79 22.89
C LYS A 98 11.80 -9.70 22.06
N VAL A 99 12.11 -8.45 22.30
CA VAL A 99 11.59 -7.33 21.50
C VAL A 99 12.09 -7.44 20.05
N ILE A 100 13.37 -7.68 19.85
CA ILE A 100 13.95 -7.88 18.50
C ILE A 100 13.31 -9.08 17.81
N GLN A 101 13.11 -10.19 18.52
CA GLN A 101 12.43 -11.38 17.98
C GLN A 101 10.99 -11.07 17.56
N PHE A 102 10.23 -10.34 18.39
CA PHE A 102 8.85 -9.97 18.09
C PHE A 102 8.77 -9.13 16.80
N ILE A 103 9.61 -8.10 16.69
CA ILE A 103 9.70 -7.23 15.51
C ILE A 103 10.11 -8.06 14.28
N SER A 104 11.16 -8.88 14.40
CA SER A 104 11.66 -9.72 13.32
C SER A 104 10.62 -10.73 12.82
N ASN A 105 9.88 -11.37 13.73
CA ASN A 105 8.83 -12.31 13.36
C ASN A 105 7.67 -11.63 12.62
N ARG A 106 7.28 -10.43 13.05
CA ARG A 106 6.25 -9.65 12.37
C ARG A 106 6.69 -9.25 10.96
N TRP A 107 7.93 -8.78 10.84
CA TRP A 107 8.52 -8.43 9.55
C TRP A 107 8.63 -9.65 8.61
N ARG A 108 9.13 -10.79 9.12
CA ARG A 108 9.21 -12.04 8.36
C ARG A 108 7.83 -12.52 7.86
N LYS A 109 6.78 -12.38 8.67
CA LYS A 109 5.42 -12.73 8.23
C LYS A 109 4.98 -11.87 7.04
N GLY A 110 5.24 -10.56 7.07
CA GLY A 110 5.00 -9.65 5.96
C GLY A 110 5.80 -10.03 4.71
N MET A 111 7.11 -10.24 4.87
CA MET A 111 8.01 -10.64 3.78
C MET A 111 7.60 -11.96 3.11
N ARG A 112 7.14 -12.94 3.89
CA ARG A 112 6.71 -14.26 3.38
C ARG A 112 5.26 -14.28 2.90
N GLY A 113 4.56 -13.16 2.91
CA GLY A 113 3.16 -13.07 2.52
C GLY A 113 2.20 -13.84 3.43
N LEU A 114 2.58 -14.06 4.69
CA LEU A 114 1.76 -14.74 5.69
C LEU A 114 0.98 -13.78 6.58
N ALA A 115 1.14 -12.47 6.37
CA ALA A 115 0.40 -11.45 7.08
C ALA A 115 -1.06 -11.35 6.55
N SER A 116 -1.96 -10.81 7.38
CA SER A 116 -3.33 -10.43 7.01
C SER A 116 -3.46 -8.92 7.07
N TYR A 117 -4.20 -8.37 6.12
CA TYR A 117 -4.45 -6.94 5.96
C TYR A 117 -5.95 -6.61 5.96
N GLU A 118 -6.75 -7.41 6.66
CA GLU A 118 -8.21 -7.32 6.73
C GLU A 118 -8.76 -5.95 7.14
N ASN A 119 -7.95 -5.16 7.84
CA ASN A 119 -8.32 -3.82 8.32
C ASN A 119 -8.05 -2.70 7.29
N LEU A 120 -7.53 -3.03 6.10
CA LEU A 120 -7.32 -2.04 5.05
C LEU A 120 -8.65 -1.69 4.36
N SER A 121 -8.77 -0.44 3.95
CA SER A 121 -9.86 0.09 3.15
C SER A 121 -9.33 1.08 2.13
N ASP A 122 -10.07 1.31 1.06
CA ASP A 122 -9.73 2.29 0.01
C ASP A 122 -8.33 2.06 -0.61
N HIS A 123 -7.88 0.79 -0.67
CA HIS A 123 -6.58 0.36 -1.16
C HIS A 123 -6.67 -0.29 -2.54
N ILE A 124 -5.52 -0.57 -3.14
CA ILE A 124 -5.39 -1.26 -4.42
C ILE A 124 -4.96 -2.70 -4.15
N VAL A 125 -5.64 -3.65 -4.78
CA VAL A 125 -5.23 -5.06 -4.76
C VAL A 125 -4.76 -5.46 -6.15
N ILE A 126 -3.58 -6.08 -6.24
CA ILE A 126 -3.05 -6.64 -7.48
C ILE A 126 -3.01 -8.16 -7.31
N LEU A 127 -3.76 -8.87 -8.13
CA LEU A 127 -3.81 -10.33 -8.17
C LEU A 127 -2.93 -10.85 -9.32
N GLY A 128 -1.80 -11.45 -8.97
CA GLY A 128 -0.80 -12.01 -9.88
C GLY A 128 0.54 -11.29 -9.84
N TRP A 129 1.61 -12.09 -9.94
CA TRP A 129 3.00 -11.59 -9.99
C TRP A 129 3.67 -12.01 -11.29
N HIS A 130 4.14 -11.06 -12.07
CA HIS A 130 4.79 -11.27 -13.38
C HIS A 130 6.13 -10.54 -13.47
N GLY A 131 6.89 -10.53 -12.38
CA GLY A 131 8.22 -9.91 -12.35
C GLY A 131 8.20 -8.44 -12.75
N ALA A 132 8.99 -8.09 -13.76
CA ALA A 132 9.12 -6.71 -14.23
C ALA A 132 7.80 -6.06 -14.72
N ARG A 133 6.80 -6.84 -15.13
CA ARG A 133 5.49 -6.29 -15.55
C ARG A 133 4.75 -5.73 -14.33
N THR A 134 4.65 -6.53 -13.25
CA THR A 134 3.98 -6.08 -12.02
C THR A 134 4.77 -4.96 -11.34
N GLN A 135 6.10 -5.02 -11.33
CA GLN A 135 6.93 -3.92 -10.84
C GLN A 135 6.59 -2.61 -11.56
N ARG A 136 6.57 -2.63 -12.88
CA ARG A 136 6.24 -1.45 -13.70
C ARG A 136 4.81 -0.95 -13.42
N MET A 137 3.86 -1.84 -13.19
CA MET A 137 2.49 -1.48 -12.81
C MET A 137 2.48 -0.70 -11.49
N VAL A 138 3.21 -1.16 -10.49
CA VAL A 138 3.37 -0.46 -9.19
C VAL A 138 4.03 0.90 -9.39
N ASP A 139 5.09 0.99 -10.21
CA ASP A 139 5.77 2.25 -10.50
C ASP A 139 4.82 3.28 -11.15
N HIS A 140 3.97 2.85 -12.09
CA HIS A 140 2.96 3.70 -12.71
C HIS A 140 1.89 4.17 -11.72
N ILE A 141 1.42 3.31 -10.82
CA ILE A 141 0.49 3.69 -9.74
C ILE A 141 1.13 4.75 -8.83
N ARG A 142 2.39 4.54 -8.44
CA ARG A 142 3.14 5.50 -7.62
C ARG A 142 3.46 6.81 -8.35
N GLY A 143 3.52 6.78 -9.67
CA GLY A 143 3.71 7.96 -10.52
C GLY A 143 2.49 8.88 -10.55
N ASP A 144 1.28 8.38 -10.39
CA ASP A 144 0.07 9.20 -10.31
C ASP A 144 -0.03 9.90 -8.95
N SER A 145 -0.10 11.22 -8.95
CA SER A 145 -0.15 12.05 -7.75
C SER A 145 -1.37 11.76 -6.86
N SER A 146 -2.48 11.30 -7.43
CA SER A 146 -3.72 10.97 -6.70
C SER A 146 -3.65 9.64 -5.98
N GLU A 147 -2.85 8.70 -6.49
CA GLU A 147 -2.78 7.32 -6.01
C GLU A 147 -1.44 6.98 -5.32
N ARG A 148 -0.47 7.91 -5.36
CA ARG A 148 0.91 7.70 -4.85
C ARG A 148 0.96 7.15 -3.42
N ASN A 149 0.10 7.63 -2.55
CA ASN A 149 0.10 7.27 -1.12
C ASN A 149 -0.88 6.15 -0.78
N ARG A 150 -1.64 5.64 -1.76
CA ARG A 150 -2.61 4.57 -1.52
C ARG A 150 -1.88 3.25 -1.27
N GLU A 151 -2.31 2.51 -0.26
CA GLU A 151 -1.74 1.20 0.05
C GLU A 151 -1.98 0.23 -1.12
N ILE A 152 -0.98 -0.58 -1.43
CA ILE A 152 -1.05 -1.61 -2.46
C ILE A 152 -0.83 -2.97 -1.80
N VAL A 153 -1.74 -3.90 -2.04
CA VAL A 153 -1.62 -5.30 -1.63
C VAL A 153 -1.37 -6.15 -2.86
N LEU A 154 -0.18 -6.71 -2.98
CA LEU A 154 0.20 -7.65 -4.02
C LEU A 154 -0.08 -9.09 -3.56
N CYS A 155 -0.81 -9.84 -4.36
CA CYS A 155 -1.14 -11.24 -4.10
C CYS A 155 -0.50 -12.13 -5.15
N ALA A 156 0.17 -13.21 -4.71
CA ALA A 156 0.82 -14.17 -5.61
C ALA A 156 0.64 -15.61 -5.12
N ALA A 157 0.55 -16.53 -6.08
CA ALA A 157 0.50 -17.97 -5.82
C ALA A 157 1.91 -18.58 -5.72
N GLU A 158 2.93 -17.91 -6.21
CA GLU A 158 4.31 -18.36 -6.21
C GLU A 158 4.91 -18.40 -4.79
N ASN A 159 5.81 -19.35 -4.58
CA ASN A 159 6.55 -19.46 -3.31
C ASN A 159 7.74 -18.51 -3.28
N ILE A 160 7.45 -17.21 -3.24
CA ILE A 160 8.43 -16.13 -3.18
C ILE A 160 8.28 -15.32 -1.89
N GLU A 161 9.31 -14.58 -1.53
CA GLU A 161 9.21 -13.48 -0.56
C GLU A 161 8.72 -12.21 -1.26
N ASN A 162 8.27 -11.22 -0.49
CA ASN A 162 7.78 -9.96 -1.04
C ASN A 162 8.79 -9.37 -2.02
N PRO A 163 8.46 -9.30 -3.31
CA PRO A 163 9.41 -8.85 -4.32
C PRO A 163 9.62 -7.32 -4.34
N ILE A 164 8.73 -6.56 -3.68
CA ILE A 164 8.77 -5.09 -3.62
C ILE A 164 8.44 -4.61 -2.20
N PRO A 165 9.28 -4.94 -1.18
CA PRO A 165 8.93 -4.77 0.24
C PRO A 165 8.66 -3.32 0.66
N ASP A 166 9.28 -2.35 -0.02
CA ASP A 166 9.17 -0.92 0.31
C ASP A 166 7.93 -0.25 -0.31
N GLN A 167 7.26 -0.92 -1.27
CA GLN A 167 6.18 -0.32 -2.03
C GLN A 167 4.85 -1.06 -1.88
N VAL A 168 4.87 -2.37 -1.56
CA VAL A 168 3.66 -3.17 -1.49
C VAL A 168 3.61 -4.03 -0.21
N ARG A 169 2.41 -4.25 0.27
CA ARG A 169 2.11 -5.34 1.21
C ARG A 169 1.93 -6.62 0.41
N PHE A 170 2.36 -7.75 0.96
CA PHE A 170 2.39 -8.99 0.22
C PHE A 170 1.53 -10.07 0.88
N VAL A 171 0.70 -10.73 0.09
CA VAL A 171 -0.12 -11.90 0.48
C VAL A 171 0.20 -13.07 -0.44
N ARG A 172 0.78 -14.12 0.13
CA ARG A 172 1.01 -15.38 -0.57
C ARG A 172 -0.15 -16.34 -0.30
N VAL A 173 -0.61 -16.98 -1.35
CA VAL A 173 -1.76 -17.91 -1.34
C VAL A 173 -1.50 -19.14 -2.19
N ALA A 174 -2.38 -20.13 -2.12
CA ALA A 174 -2.30 -21.30 -3.00
C ALA A 174 -2.94 -21.05 -4.37
N ALA A 175 -3.95 -20.17 -4.45
CA ALA A 175 -4.64 -19.80 -5.67
C ALA A 175 -5.22 -18.38 -5.55
N LEU A 176 -5.27 -17.64 -6.68
CA LEU A 176 -5.70 -16.24 -6.72
C LEU A 176 -7.22 -16.06 -6.49
N ASN A 177 -8.00 -17.10 -6.52
CA ASN A 177 -9.44 -17.12 -6.23
C ASN A 177 -9.79 -17.69 -4.84
N SER A 178 -8.78 -17.98 -3.99
CA SER A 178 -9.02 -18.62 -2.71
C SER A 178 -9.74 -17.69 -1.71
N PRO A 179 -10.70 -18.21 -0.91
CA PRO A 179 -11.38 -17.42 0.12
C PRO A 179 -10.40 -16.80 1.16
N ASP A 180 -9.30 -17.50 1.44
CA ASP A 180 -8.25 -16.99 2.33
C ASP A 180 -7.57 -15.73 1.77
N LEU A 181 -7.30 -15.69 0.47
CA LEU A 181 -6.79 -14.50 -0.21
C LEU A 181 -7.78 -13.35 -0.12
N LEU A 182 -9.03 -13.59 -0.53
CA LEU A 182 -10.08 -12.56 -0.60
C LEU A 182 -10.24 -11.84 0.75
N ARG A 183 -10.16 -12.60 1.85
CA ARG A 183 -10.21 -12.10 3.22
C ARG A 183 -8.93 -11.38 3.62
N ARG A 184 -7.75 -12.02 3.48
CA ARG A 184 -6.45 -11.48 3.94
C ARG A 184 -6.00 -10.25 3.18
N ALA A 185 -6.37 -10.13 1.90
CA ALA A 185 -6.12 -8.96 1.07
C ALA A 185 -7.19 -7.87 1.25
N ALA A 186 -8.21 -8.09 2.09
CA ALA A 186 -9.34 -7.19 2.34
C ALA A 186 -10.04 -6.75 1.04
N ILE A 187 -10.23 -7.66 0.09
CA ILE A 187 -10.85 -7.33 -1.23
C ILE A 187 -12.21 -6.68 -1.04
N THR A 188 -12.97 -7.07 -0.01
CA THR A 188 -14.27 -6.46 0.32
C THR A 188 -14.24 -4.94 0.44
N ASN A 189 -13.11 -4.38 0.89
CA ASN A 189 -12.94 -2.95 1.15
C ASN A 189 -11.96 -2.28 0.16
N ALA A 190 -11.53 -3.01 -0.87
CA ALA A 190 -10.63 -2.47 -1.89
C ALA A 190 -11.37 -1.48 -2.80
N LYS A 191 -10.69 -0.42 -3.21
CA LYS A 191 -11.19 0.53 -4.21
C LYS A 191 -10.93 0.04 -5.62
N TYR A 192 -9.74 -0.50 -5.86
CA TYR A 192 -9.30 -1.02 -7.15
C TYR A 192 -8.83 -2.45 -6.99
N VAL A 193 -9.22 -3.31 -7.91
CA VAL A 193 -8.70 -4.68 -8.02
C VAL A 193 -8.19 -4.89 -9.44
N ILE A 194 -6.90 -5.13 -9.57
CA ILE A 194 -6.23 -5.38 -10.84
C ILE A 194 -5.88 -6.86 -10.91
N VAL A 195 -6.35 -7.54 -11.95
CA VAL A 195 -6.17 -8.99 -12.09
C VAL A 195 -5.35 -9.32 -13.33
N LEU A 196 -4.26 -10.03 -13.11
CA LEU A 196 -3.40 -10.59 -14.14
C LEU A 196 -2.86 -11.94 -13.63
N GLY A 197 -3.54 -13.03 -13.97
CA GLY A 197 -3.11 -14.40 -13.65
C GLY A 197 -2.05 -14.92 -14.63
N ASN A 198 -1.62 -16.16 -14.43
CA ASN A 198 -0.63 -16.81 -15.30
C ASN A 198 -1.20 -17.18 -16.68
N ASP A 199 -2.52 -17.35 -16.73
CA ASP A 199 -3.29 -17.58 -17.96
C ASP A 199 -4.70 -16.97 -17.83
N ASP A 200 -5.45 -16.99 -18.95
CA ASP A 200 -6.79 -16.42 -19.02
C ASP A 200 -7.81 -17.15 -18.10
N ASN A 201 -7.62 -18.45 -17.82
CA ASN A 201 -8.51 -19.20 -16.93
C ASN A 201 -8.29 -18.79 -15.46
N GLU A 202 -7.04 -18.69 -15.03
CA GLU A 202 -6.70 -18.21 -13.68
C GLU A 202 -7.17 -16.76 -13.50
N THR A 203 -6.94 -15.92 -14.51
CA THR A 203 -7.39 -14.52 -14.54
C THR A 203 -8.92 -14.42 -14.39
N LEU A 204 -9.66 -15.18 -15.20
CA LEU A 204 -11.14 -15.21 -15.15
C LEU A 204 -11.64 -15.67 -13.77
N SER A 205 -11.07 -16.75 -13.27
CA SER A 205 -11.46 -17.32 -11.97
C SER A 205 -11.18 -16.34 -10.81
N ALA A 206 -10.01 -15.66 -10.82
CA ALA A 206 -9.67 -14.66 -9.83
C ALA A 206 -10.58 -13.42 -9.91
N ALA A 207 -10.88 -12.96 -11.13
CA ALA A 207 -11.75 -11.82 -11.37
C ALA A 207 -13.19 -12.08 -10.88
N LEU A 208 -13.74 -13.25 -11.19
CA LEU A 208 -15.07 -13.67 -10.71
C LEU A 208 -15.10 -13.78 -9.19
N GLY A 209 -14.05 -14.34 -8.58
CA GLY A 209 -13.92 -14.41 -7.11
C GLY A 209 -13.88 -13.04 -6.46
N ALA A 210 -13.13 -12.10 -7.01
CA ALA A 210 -13.06 -10.73 -6.52
C ALA A 210 -14.40 -9.99 -6.67
N ALA A 211 -15.06 -10.09 -7.84
CA ALA A 211 -16.34 -9.46 -8.11
C ALA A 211 -17.46 -9.99 -7.20
N ALA A 212 -17.45 -11.28 -6.87
CA ALA A 212 -18.42 -11.90 -5.97
C ALA A 212 -18.33 -11.35 -4.53
N VAL A 213 -17.16 -10.91 -4.09
CA VAL A 213 -16.93 -10.38 -2.74
C VAL A 213 -17.08 -8.86 -2.68
N ASN A 214 -16.72 -8.15 -3.74
CA ASN A 214 -16.80 -6.69 -3.81
C ASN A 214 -17.27 -6.24 -5.21
N GLY A 215 -18.57 -6.13 -5.37
CA GLY A 215 -19.18 -5.64 -6.61
C GLY A 215 -19.01 -4.12 -6.85
N ASP A 216 -18.55 -3.35 -5.86
CA ASP A 216 -18.36 -1.90 -5.95
C ASP A 216 -16.91 -1.52 -6.27
N ALA A 217 -15.95 -2.43 -6.11
CA ALA A 217 -14.59 -2.18 -6.52
C ALA A 217 -14.51 -1.95 -8.04
N HIS A 218 -13.67 -1.02 -8.46
CA HIS A 218 -13.32 -0.89 -9.86
C HIS A 218 -12.38 -2.06 -10.24
N LEU A 219 -12.95 -3.06 -10.92
CA LEU A 219 -12.26 -4.27 -11.32
C LEU A 219 -11.65 -4.08 -12.70
N VAL A 220 -10.33 -4.17 -12.79
CA VAL A 220 -9.55 -4.07 -14.04
C VAL A 220 -8.87 -5.40 -14.31
N VAL A 221 -9.11 -5.99 -15.48
CA VAL A 221 -8.65 -7.33 -15.82
C VAL A 221 -7.94 -7.33 -17.16
N TYR A 222 -6.84 -8.05 -17.26
CA TYR A 222 -6.13 -8.23 -18.52
C TYR A 222 -6.28 -9.67 -19.01
N PHE A 223 -6.66 -9.83 -20.30
CA PHE A 223 -6.74 -11.11 -20.99
C PHE A 223 -5.89 -11.09 -22.27
N ASP A 224 -5.34 -12.24 -22.61
CA ASP A 224 -4.69 -12.42 -23.90
C ASP A 224 -5.74 -12.65 -25.00
N GLN A 225 -6.84 -13.34 -24.71
CA GLN A 225 -7.90 -13.66 -25.64
C GLN A 225 -9.19 -12.88 -25.36
N ARG A 226 -9.74 -12.28 -26.43
CA ARG A 226 -10.97 -11.48 -26.36
C ARG A 226 -12.18 -12.25 -25.83
N SER A 227 -12.28 -13.55 -26.14
CA SER A 227 -13.37 -14.40 -25.70
C SER A 227 -13.53 -14.47 -24.17
N PHE A 228 -12.43 -14.43 -23.42
CA PHE A 228 -12.47 -14.38 -21.96
C PHE A 228 -12.92 -13.01 -21.44
N ALA A 229 -12.51 -11.94 -22.10
CA ALA A 229 -12.98 -10.59 -21.77
C ALA A 229 -14.51 -10.47 -21.97
N ASP A 230 -15.02 -10.99 -23.09
CA ASP A 230 -16.45 -10.98 -23.40
C ASP A 230 -17.23 -11.84 -22.42
N LEU A 231 -16.68 -13.00 -22.02
CA LEU A 231 -17.29 -13.87 -21.00
C LEU A 231 -17.34 -13.17 -19.62
N LEU A 232 -16.27 -12.50 -19.21
CA LEU A 232 -16.29 -11.77 -17.93
C LEU A 232 -17.29 -10.62 -17.96
N ARG A 233 -17.35 -9.84 -19.03
CA ARG A 233 -18.31 -8.72 -19.18
C ARG A 233 -19.76 -9.19 -19.12
N ALA A 234 -20.07 -10.38 -19.65
CA ALA A 234 -21.41 -10.96 -19.59
C ALA A 234 -21.86 -11.22 -18.13
N HIS A 235 -20.94 -11.52 -17.21
CA HIS A 235 -21.23 -11.81 -15.80
C HIS A 235 -20.95 -10.61 -14.87
N CYS A 236 -19.99 -9.78 -15.23
CA CYS A 236 -19.54 -8.61 -14.48
C CYS A 236 -19.50 -7.40 -15.41
N PRO A 237 -20.65 -6.78 -15.76
CA PRO A 237 -20.70 -5.69 -16.74
C PRO A 237 -19.89 -4.44 -16.34
N ARG A 238 -19.60 -4.28 -15.05
CA ARG A 238 -18.79 -3.14 -14.53
C ARG A 238 -17.29 -3.41 -14.57
N ALA A 239 -16.85 -4.60 -15.00
CA ALA A 239 -15.43 -4.93 -15.10
C ALA A 239 -14.80 -4.29 -16.34
N GLU A 240 -13.71 -3.57 -16.16
CA GLU A 240 -12.89 -3.05 -17.25
C GLU A 240 -11.94 -4.14 -17.75
N CYS A 241 -12.26 -4.71 -18.89
CA CYS A 241 -11.51 -5.81 -19.50
C CYS A 241 -10.58 -5.29 -20.59
N ASN A 242 -9.29 -5.36 -20.34
CA ASN A 242 -8.25 -5.05 -21.30
C ASN A 242 -7.80 -6.32 -22.02
N VAL A 243 -7.59 -6.21 -23.33
CA VAL A 243 -6.97 -7.27 -24.17
C VAL A 243 -5.69 -6.75 -24.80
N SER A 244 -4.83 -7.68 -25.21
CA SER A 244 -3.59 -7.31 -25.90
C SER A 244 -3.86 -6.52 -27.17
N LEU A 245 -3.32 -5.32 -27.27
CA LEU A 245 -3.39 -4.46 -28.46
C LEU A 245 -2.06 -4.47 -29.23
N SER A 246 -1.23 -5.50 -29.04
CA SER A 246 0.13 -5.53 -29.60
C SER A 246 0.14 -5.56 -31.12
N ILE A 247 -0.83 -6.26 -31.74
CA ILE A 247 -0.92 -6.36 -33.20
C ILE A 247 -1.38 -5.04 -33.80
N GLU A 248 -2.41 -4.41 -33.23
CA GLU A 248 -2.92 -3.10 -33.64
C GLU A 248 -1.83 -2.03 -33.53
N MET A 249 -1.05 -2.05 -32.44
CA MET A 249 0.10 -1.16 -32.27
C MET A 249 1.18 -1.39 -33.34
N MET A 250 1.50 -2.62 -33.67
CA MET A 250 2.48 -2.94 -34.72
C MET A 250 2.01 -2.43 -36.10
N VAL A 251 0.77 -2.72 -36.47
CA VAL A 251 0.19 -2.26 -37.72
C VAL A 251 0.18 -0.73 -37.81
N ARG A 252 -0.29 -0.08 -36.74
CA ARG A 252 -0.33 1.39 -36.68
C ARG A 252 1.09 2.00 -36.77
N SER A 253 2.05 1.40 -36.09
CA SER A 253 3.45 1.89 -36.18
C SER A 253 4.11 1.71 -37.52
N ALA A 254 3.66 0.71 -38.31
CA ALA A 254 4.11 0.52 -39.67
C ALA A 254 3.50 1.56 -40.62
N GLN A 255 2.24 1.93 -40.42
CA GLN A 255 1.53 2.93 -41.23
C GLN A 255 1.95 4.37 -40.90
N ASP A 256 2.03 4.67 -39.59
CA ASP A 256 2.32 6.00 -39.05
C ASP A 256 3.58 5.93 -38.15
N PRO A 257 4.78 6.16 -38.66
CA PRO A 257 6.01 6.09 -37.88
C PRO A 257 5.98 7.02 -36.66
N GLY A 258 6.24 6.47 -35.47
CA GLY A 258 6.20 7.21 -34.20
C GLY A 258 4.94 6.99 -33.38
N SER A 259 3.88 6.38 -33.91
CA SER A 259 2.62 6.11 -33.22
C SER A 259 2.82 5.35 -31.90
N SER A 260 3.73 4.37 -31.86
CA SER A 260 4.04 3.62 -30.64
C SER A 260 4.61 4.50 -29.52
N ARG A 261 5.34 5.56 -29.86
CA ARG A 261 5.87 6.52 -28.89
C ARG A 261 4.76 7.39 -28.32
N VAL A 262 3.84 7.86 -29.18
CA VAL A 262 2.67 8.65 -28.76
C VAL A 262 1.81 7.82 -27.80
N GLN A 263 1.45 6.58 -28.17
CA GLN A 263 0.64 5.70 -27.31
C GLN A 263 1.32 5.41 -25.99
N ARG A 264 2.62 5.09 -26.00
CA ARG A 264 3.38 4.86 -24.77
C ARG A 264 3.34 6.08 -23.86
N GLN A 265 3.51 7.28 -24.40
CA GLN A 265 3.49 8.51 -23.60
C GLN A 265 2.11 8.82 -23.05
N LEU A 266 1.05 8.64 -23.83
CA LEU A 266 -0.32 8.84 -23.38
C LEU A 266 -0.70 7.92 -22.21
N LEU A 267 -0.07 6.73 -22.12
CA LEU A 267 -0.31 5.75 -21.06
C LEU A 267 0.69 5.86 -19.88
N SER A 268 1.79 6.62 -20.04
CA SER A 268 2.82 6.72 -19.00
C SER A 268 2.45 7.78 -17.95
N THR A 269 2.42 7.39 -16.68
CA THR A 269 2.34 8.32 -15.55
C THR A 269 3.72 8.79 -15.05
N LEU A 270 4.79 8.31 -15.70
CA LEU A 270 6.18 8.55 -15.27
C LEU A 270 6.88 9.62 -16.12
N GLU A 271 6.41 9.85 -17.34
CA GLU A 271 7.08 10.72 -18.33
C GLU A 271 6.08 11.60 -19.08
N GLY A 272 6.27 12.92 -18.99
CA GLY A 272 5.57 13.90 -19.82
C GLY A 272 4.05 13.97 -19.62
N PRO A 273 3.34 14.68 -20.51
CA PRO A 273 1.88 14.72 -20.49
C PRO A 273 1.28 13.34 -20.77
N THR A 274 0.27 12.96 -19.99
CA THR A 274 -0.45 11.68 -20.12
C THR A 274 -1.96 11.93 -20.14
N GLN A 275 -2.72 10.88 -20.42
CA GLN A 275 -4.18 10.95 -20.41
C GLN A 275 -4.75 10.87 -18.99
N PHE A 276 -5.81 11.64 -18.75
CA PHE A 276 -6.61 11.62 -17.54
C PHE A 276 -8.09 11.65 -17.89
N SER A 277 -8.91 11.20 -16.95
CA SER A 277 -10.35 11.38 -16.99
C SER A 277 -10.84 12.27 -15.84
N LEU A 278 -11.97 12.95 -16.06
CA LEU A 278 -12.63 13.82 -15.09
C LEU A 278 -14.13 13.67 -15.24
N LYS A 279 -14.85 13.41 -14.16
CA LYS A 279 -16.32 13.50 -14.14
C LYS A 279 -16.72 14.97 -14.02
N VAL A 280 -17.61 15.43 -14.91
CA VAL A 280 -18.24 16.75 -14.84
C VAL A 280 -19.11 16.80 -13.59
N PRO A 281 -18.95 17.79 -12.70
CA PRO A 281 -19.76 17.91 -11.49
C PRO A 281 -21.25 18.02 -11.80
N ASP A 282 -22.09 17.54 -10.89
CA ASP A 282 -23.54 17.53 -11.07
C ASP A 282 -24.16 18.95 -11.01
N ASP A 283 -23.43 19.89 -10.41
CA ASP A 283 -23.73 21.32 -10.33
C ASP A 283 -23.11 22.17 -11.46
N ALA A 284 -22.29 21.55 -12.32
CA ALA A 284 -21.77 22.23 -13.50
C ALA A 284 -22.89 22.53 -14.49
N GLY A 285 -22.92 23.70 -15.03
CA GLY A 285 -23.84 24.01 -16.11
C GLY A 285 -23.57 23.20 -17.38
N LYS A 286 -24.45 23.29 -18.37
CA LYS A 286 -24.22 22.68 -19.68
C LYS A 286 -23.22 23.48 -20.47
N VAL A 287 -22.27 22.83 -21.10
CA VAL A 287 -21.16 23.45 -21.84
C VAL A 287 -20.94 22.71 -23.17
N ASN A 288 -20.68 23.44 -24.25
CA ASN A 288 -20.30 22.83 -25.52
C ASN A 288 -18.83 22.36 -25.49
N TYR A 289 -18.54 21.29 -26.23
CA TYR A 289 -17.20 20.70 -26.33
C TYR A 289 -16.15 21.76 -26.76
N GLY A 290 -16.44 22.63 -27.72
CA GLY A 290 -15.51 23.66 -28.20
C GLY A 290 -15.17 24.71 -27.13
N VAL A 291 -16.13 25.16 -26.33
CA VAL A 291 -15.90 26.09 -25.22
C VAL A 291 -15.00 25.43 -24.17
N LEU A 292 -15.34 24.22 -23.77
CA LEU A 292 -14.54 23.46 -22.79
C LEU A 292 -13.12 23.11 -23.29
N PHE A 293 -13.00 22.73 -24.59
CA PHE A 293 -11.71 22.47 -25.23
C PHE A 293 -10.80 23.69 -25.17
N SER A 294 -11.33 24.87 -25.56
CA SER A 294 -10.60 26.14 -25.55
C SER A 294 -10.18 26.54 -24.14
N ALA A 295 -11.08 26.42 -23.18
CA ALA A 295 -10.79 26.75 -21.78
C ALA A 295 -9.74 25.83 -21.15
N LEU A 296 -9.85 24.51 -21.35
CA LEU A 296 -8.84 23.56 -20.86
C LEU A 296 -7.47 23.82 -21.49
N LYS A 297 -7.42 24.16 -22.78
CA LYS A 297 -6.17 24.46 -23.46
C LYS A 297 -5.54 25.76 -22.94
N THR A 298 -6.31 26.82 -22.81
CA THR A 298 -5.78 28.16 -22.44
C THR A 298 -5.46 28.28 -20.97
N LYS A 299 -6.34 27.77 -20.09
CA LYS A 299 -6.19 27.95 -18.64
C LYS A 299 -5.34 26.86 -17.97
N HIS A 300 -5.36 25.63 -18.51
CA HIS A 300 -4.71 24.48 -17.88
C HIS A 300 -3.63 23.82 -18.75
N ASN A 301 -3.40 24.31 -19.97
CA ASN A 301 -2.52 23.68 -20.97
C ASN A 301 -2.86 22.19 -21.17
N ALA A 302 -4.14 21.85 -21.13
CA ALA A 302 -4.67 20.51 -21.32
C ALA A 302 -5.40 20.41 -22.67
N THR A 303 -5.34 19.24 -23.30
CA THR A 303 -6.03 18.98 -24.58
C THR A 303 -7.16 18.01 -24.35
N LEU A 304 -8.41 18.47 -24.42
CA LEU A 304 -9.58 17.61 -24.41
C LEU A 304 -9.63 16.83 -25.71
N PHE A 305 -9.80 15.50 -25.65
CA PHE A 305 -9.88 14.68 -26.86
C PHE A 305 -11.06 13.72 -26.88
N GLY A 306 -11.81 13.57 -25.78
CA GLY A 306 -12.95 12.68 -25.74
C GLY A 306 -13.94 13.02 -24.63
N VAL A 307 -15.17 12.54 -24.82
CA VAL A 307 -16.25 12.61 -23.84
C VAL A 307 -17.05 11.31 -23.87
N ALA A 308 -17.52 10.84 -22.71
CA ALA A 308 -18.39 9.70 -22.59
C ALA A 308 -19.50 9.96 -21.56
N GLU A 309 -20.62 9.27 -21.69
CA GLU A 309 -21.71 9.31 -20.70
C GLU A 309 -21.45 8.31 -19.56
N SER A 310 -20.95 7.13 -19.91
CA SER A 310 -20.63 6.08 -18.94
C SER A 310 -19.22 6.25 -18.36
N THR A 311 -19.06 5.83 -17.10
CA THR A 311 -17.74 5.79 -16.44
C THR A 311 -16.80 4.74 -17.03
N LEU A 312 -17.32 3.76 -17.79
CA LEU A 312 -16.55 2.73 -18.46
C LEU A 312 -16.12 3.13 -19.88
N GLY A 313 -16.69 4.22 -20.42
CA GLY A 313 -16.32 4.73 -21.73
C GLY A 313 -16.85 3.92 -22.92
N ASP A 314 -17.84 3.05 -22.71
CA ASP A 314 -18.43 2.24 -23.80
C ASP A 314 -19.06 3.09 -24.92
N ASP A 315 -19.44 4.30 -24.60
CA ASP A 315 -20.06 5.32 -25.47
C ASP A 315 -19.08 6.47 -25.77
N LEU A 316 -17.77 6.25 -25.69
CA LEU A 316 -16.73 7.25 -25.90
C LEU A 316 -16.81 7.85 -27.31
N ILE A 317 -16.94 9.19 -27.36
CA ILE A 317 -16.83 9.99 -28.58
C ILE A 317 -15.46 10.69 -28.56
N LEU A 318 -14.56 10.29 -29.45
CA LEU A 318 -13.28 10.97 -29.63
C LEU A 318 -13.44 12.14 -30.60
N ASN A 319 -12.78 13.26 -30.29
CA ASN A 319 -12.80 14.48 -31.09
C ASN A 319 -14.23 14.91 -31.47
N ALA A 320 -15.09 15.04 -30.46
CA ALA A 320 -16.48 15.43 -30.65
C ALA A 320 -16.58 16.78 -31.39
N PRO A 321 -17.67 17.04 -32.16
CA PRO A 321 -17.93 18.31 -32.77
C PRO A 321 -17.94 19.47 -31.74
N THR A 322 -17.59 20.68 -32.16
CA THR A 322 -17.46 21.84 -31.25
C THR A 322 -18.80 22.22 -30.58
N ASP A 323 -19.90 21.93 -31.25
CA ASP A 323 -21.29 22.13 -30.78
C ASP A 323 -21.83 20.96 -29.93
N HIS A 324 -21.04 19.87 -29.80
CA HIS A 324 -21.46 18.74 -29.00
C HIS A 324 -21.65 19.14 -27.53
N ARG A 325 -22.85 18.83 -27.00
CA ARG A 325 -23.27 19.27 -25.66
C ARG A 325 -22.76 18.31 -24.60
N ILE A 326 -22.13 18.88 -23.59
CA ILE A 326 -21.63 18.16 -22.42
C ILE A 326 -22.53 18.51 -21.24
N ASP A 327 -23.26 17.52 -20.75
CA ASP A 327 -24.12 17.61 -19.58
C ASP A 327 -23.36 17.26 -18.28
N PRO A 328 -23.83 17.69 -17.10
CA PRO A 328 -23.32 17.23 -15.81
C PRO A 328 -23.32 15.69 -15.72
N GLY A 329 -22.34 15.15 -15.01
CA GLY A 329 -22.17 13.69 -14.83
C GLY A 329 -21.36 12.98 -15.92
N LYS A 330 -21.17 13.59 -17.12
CA LYS A 330 -20.36 13.02 -18.21
C LYS A 330 -18.88 12.95 -17.85
N ILE A 331 -18.15 12.05 -18.51
CA ILE A 331 -16.73 11.85 -18.31
C ILE A 331 -15.94 12.52 -19.44
N LEU A 332 -15.02 13.36 -19.07
CA LEU A 332 -14.08 14.02 -19.98
C LEU A 332 -12.77 13.23 -20.02
N TYR A 333 -12.20 13.08 -21.21
CA TYR A 333 -10.87 12.52 -21.41
C TYR A 333 -9.96 13.60 -22.01
N PHE A 334 -8.86 13.88 -21.32
CA PHE A 334 -7.94 14.94 -21.72
C PHE A 334 -6.49 14.52 -21.46
N MET A 335 -5.56 15.16 -22.20
CA MET A 335 -4.12 15.03 -22.01
C MET A 335 -3.59 16.27 -21.31
N ALA A 336 -2.82 16.07 -20.24
CA ALA A 336 -2.16 17.15 -19.48
C ALA A 336 -0.87 16.65 -18.82
N ALA A 337 -0.03 17.59 -18.36
CA ALA A 337 1.17 17.28 -17.62
C ALA A 337 0.87 16.79 -16.18
N ARG A 338 -0.29 17.12 -15.64
CA ARG A 338 -0.78 16.67 -14.34
C ARG A 338 -2.29 16.47 -14.37
N ARG A 339 -2.80 15.71 -13.43
CA ARG A 339 -4.25 15.54 -13.23
C ARG A 339 -4.89 16.89 -12.83
N ILE A 340 -5.95 17.27 -13.53
CA ILE A 340 -6.78 18.42 -13.23
C ILE A 340 -7.98 17.92 -12.44
N LYS A 341 -8.29 18.57 -11.31
CA LYS A 341 -9.47 18.25 -10.49
C LYS A 341 -10.66 19.11 -10.93
N ALA A 342 -11.88 18.60 -10.74
CA ALA A 342 -13.09 19.32 -11.11
C ALA A 342 -13.19 20.72 -10.46
N VAL A 343 -12.72 20.87 -9.23
CA VAL A 343 -12.70 22.14 -8.49
C VAL A 343 -11.74 23.19 -9.06
N GLU A 344 -10.81 22.79 -9.93
CA GLU A 344 -9.87 23.71 -10.59
C GLU A 344 -10.48 24.37 -11.84
N ILE A 345 -11.62 23.86 -12.32
CA ILE A 345 -12.32 24.36 -13.51
C ILE A 345 -13.46 25.27 -13.06
N ASP A 346 -13.50 26.49 -13.63
CA ASP A 346 -14.55 27.46 -13.35
C ASP A 346 -15.80 27.17 -14.21
N TRP A 347 -16.61 26.21 -13.75
CA TRP A 347 -17.81 25.76 -14.45
C TRP A 347 -18.86 26.87 -14.65
N PRO A 348 -19.13 27.75 -13.65
CA PRO A 348 -20.03 28.87 -13.84
C PRO A 348 -19.62 29.84 -14.96
N ALA A 349 -18.33 30.17 -15.03
CA ALA A 349 -17.82 31.03 -16.10
C ALA A 349 -17.98 30.40 -17.49
N LEU A 350 -17.71 29.05 -17.61
CA LEU A 350 -17.89 28.34 -18.87
C LEU A 350 -19.34 28.27 -19.32
N SER A 351 -20.29 28.12 -18.41
CA SER A 351 -21.73 28.14 -18.73
C SER A 351 -22.20 29.53 -19.14
N ALA A 352 -21.63 30.58 -18.57
CA ALA A 352 -21.92 31.96 -18.96
C ALA A 352 -21.40 32.31 -20.37
N GLU A 353 -20.13 31.87 -20.66
CA GLU A 353 -19.49 32.01 -21.98
C GLU A 353 -20.27 31.27 -23.07
N GLN A 354 -20.81 30.09 -22.77
CA GLN A 354 -21.70 29.36 -23.65
C GLN A 354 -22.97 30.14 -23.99
N THR A 355 -23.59 30.78 -23.02
CA THR A 355 -24.82 31.56 -23.21
C THR A 355 -24.60 32.80 -24.10
N GLU A 356 -23.42 33.40 -24.00
CA GLU A 356 -23.01 34.53 -24.83
C GLU A 356 -22.74 34.10 -26.28
N PHE A 357 -22.08 32.96 -26.46
CA PHE A 357 -21.82 32.35 -27.79
C PHE A 357 -23.15 32.04 -28.52
N GLU A 358 -24.09 31.37 -27.85
CA GLU A 358 -25.42 31.04 -28.41
C GLU A 358 -26.22 32.30 -28.80
N ARG A 359 -26.08 33.39 -28.07
CA ARG A 359 -26.73 34.70 -28.41
C ARG A 359 -26.10 35.31 -29.67
N THR A 360 -24.82 35.17 -29.89
CA THR A 360 -24.09 35.74 -31.01
C THR A 360 -24.36 34.97 -32.31
N GLU A 361 -24.58 33.65 -32.25
CA GLU A 361 -24.94 32.82 -33.40
C GLU A 361 -26.43 32.98 -33.81
N ALA A 362 -27.28 33.42 -32.91
CA ALA A 362 -28.72 33.63 -33.15
C ALA A 362 -29.06 35.03 -33.73
N THR A 363 -28.02 35.88 -33.90
CA THR A 363 -28.16 37.25 -34.42
C THR A 363 -27.54 37.34 -35.83
#